data_3bbc2d57fd81d3ce45987964c8728d07
#
_entry.id   3bbc2d57fd81d3ce45987964c8728d07
#
_cell.length_a   1.000
_cell.length_b   1.000
_cell.length_c   1.000
_cell.angle_alpha   90.00
_cell.angle_beta   90.00
_cell.angle_gamma   90.00
#
_symmetry.space_group_name_H-M   'P 1'
#
loop_
_entity.id
_entity.type
_entity.pdbx_description
1 polymer ?
#
loop_
_entity_poly.entity_id
_entity_poly.type
_entity_poly.pdbx_seq_one_letter_code
_entity_poly.pdbx_strand_id
1 'polypeptide(L)'
;MWDVERKNHRTPAFKVVITTKDQKQQDITQVVSSRLITLSLTDNRGLEADTLDLELSDHDGKLALPPRNAIISLALGWKGKPLIDKGQYSVDEVQFSGGAGSADRLTIRARAADLKGSFSEQKECSFDKKTLGEMIDIIAKENQLKSQVEKELASRFIDHIDQTNESDINLLTRLAEEHGAMCTVKNGTLLFMPLGKGKTVTGKDIPLRKITRKNGDNYNFSIAESENYKAVRAYWHDPDSGKRGEITVDENTKIVRKKRMTKGRALKDDTIKGRRLSKRTYREIEQQEPITSDSSQIKSLRHTYASERTAITAAKSAFDKLKRGVATFSLNLAFGEPDLMPETPIALSGFKAEIDATNWLITRVTHTITDNGYVSQVECELKIEDDGVEVRKKKDE
;
A
#
# COMPACT_ATOMS: atom_id res chain seq x y z
N MET A 1 -36.45 -6.50 -39.16
CA MET A 1 -35.10 -7.11 -39.07
C MET A 1 -34.53 -6.62 -37.75
N TRP A 2 -34.63 -7.41 -36.71
CA TRP A 2 -34.17 -7.03 -35.36
C TRP A 2 -32.69 -7.33 -35.30
N ASP A 3 -31.88 -6.29 -35.29
CA ASP A 3 -30.44 -6.39 -34.99
C ASP A 3 -30.29 -6.70 -33.50
N VAL A 4 -30.19 -7.99 -33.20
CA VAL A 4 -29.77 -8.45 -31.89
C VAL A 4 -28.29 -8.19 -31.80
N GLU A 5 -27.88 -7.04 -31.29
CA GLU A 5 -26.52 -6.83 -30.81
C GLU A 5 -26.18 -8.04 -29.92
N ARG A 6 -25.31 -8.89 -30.41
CA ARG A 6 -24.74 -9.99 -29.63
C ARG A 6 -24.10 -9.37 -28.40
N LYS A 7 -24.81 -9.40 -27.29
CA LYS A 7 -24.21 -9.10 -25.98
C LYS A 7 -22.96 -9.98 -25.91
N ASN A 8 -21.79 -9.33 -25.93
CA ASN A 8 -20.52 -10.00 -25.75
C ASN A 8 -20.56 -10.68 -24.37
N HIS A 9 -20.91 -11.94 -24.33
CA HIS A 9 -20.82 -12.75 -23.12
C HIS A 9 -19.35 -12.80 -22.72
N ARG A 10 -18.98 -12.06 -21.68
CA ARG A 10 -17.65 -12.08 -21.11
C ARG A 10 -17.52 -13.35 -20.28
N THR A 11 -16.80 -14.33 -20.77
CA THR A 11 -16.50 -15.56 -20.03
C THR A 11 -15.27 -15.29 -19.19
N PRO A 12 -15.32 -15.46 -17.83
CA PRO A 12 -14.16 -15.41 -16.98
C PRO A 12 -13.08 -16.37 -17.44
N ALA A 13 -11.83 -15.99 -17.29
CA ALA A 13 -10.69 -16.85 -17.55
C ALA A 13 -9.62 -16.63 -16.47
N PHE A 14 -8.99 -17.70 -16.07
CA PHE A 14 -7.88 -17.69 -15.13
C PHE A 14 -6.87 -18.76 -15.50
N LYS A 15 -5.67 -18.64 -14.95
CA LYS A 15 -4.63 -19.66 -15.03
C LYS A 15 -4.11 -19.92 -13.63
N VAL A 16 -4.06 -21.20 -13.24
CA VAL A 16 -3.56 -21.65 -11.94
C VAL A 16 -2.46 -22.67 -12.17
N VAL A 17 -1.27 -22.34 -11.66
CA VAL A 17 -0.11 -23.25 -11.74
C VAL A 17 0.35 -23.50 -10.31
N ILE A 18 0.49 -24.77 -9.94
CA ILE A 18 1.04 -25.18 -8.65
C ILE A 18 2.51 -25.56 -8.80
N THR A 19 3.35 -25.05 -7.92
CA THR A 19 4.76 -25.40 -7.82
C THR A 19 5.00 -26.11 -6.49
N THR A 20 5.52 -27.34 -6.58
CA THR A 20 5.87 -28.16 -5.39
C THR A 20 7.24 -27.80 -4.86
N LYS A 21 7.61 -28.31 -3.66
CA LYS A 21 8.96 -28.11 -3.06
C LYS A 21 10.09 -28.55 -3.99
N ASP A 22 9.88 -29.57 -4.81
CA ASP A 22 10.86 -30.07 -5.78
C ASP A 22 10.94 -29.21 -7.04
N GLN A 23 10.39 -27.99 -7.00
CA GLN A 23 10.35 -27.05 -8.13
C GLN A 23 9.59 -27.57 -9.38
N LYS A 24 8.81 -28.63 -9.25
CA LYS A 24 7.96 -29.13 -10.33
C LYS A 24 6.73 -28.23 -10.46
N GLN A 25 6.58 -27.65 -11.64
CA GLN A 25 5.42 -26.84 -11.99
C GLN A 25 4.37 -27.71 -12.69
N GLN A 26 3.14 -27.60 -12.27
CA GLN A 26 2.00 -28.28 -12.89
C GLN A 26 0.88 -27.26 -13.13
N ASP A 27 0.43 -27.16 -14.36
CA ASP A 27 -0.77 -26.40 -14.71
C ASP A 27 -2.00 -27.22 -14.29
N ILE A 28 -2.72 -26.69 -13.31
CA ILE A 28 -3.94 -27.30 -12.77
C ILE A 28 -5.21 -26.53 -13.16
N THR A 29 -5.10 -25.58 -14.10
CA THR A 29 -6.19 -24.71 -14.53
C THR A 29 -7.43 -25.48 -14.91
N GLN A 30 -7.29 -26.57 -15.68
CA GLN A 30 -8.43 -27.37 -16.12
C GLN A 30 -9.11 -28.11 -14.97
N VAL A 31 -8.33 -28.65 -14.02
CA VAL A 31 -8.86 -29.31 -12.81
C VAL A 31 -9.64 -28.31 -11.96
N VAL A 32 -9.04 -27.13 -11.71
CA VAL A 32 -9.70 -26.07 -10.95
C VAL A 32 -10.95 -25.59 -11.67
N SER A 33 -10.89 -25.30 -12.98
CA SER A 33 -12.03 -24.79 -13.76
C SER A 33 -13.23 -25.72 -13.78
N SER A 34 -13.03 -27.06 -13.78
CA SER A 34 -14.12 -28.02 -13.78
C SER A 34 -14.80 -28.23 -12.41
N ARG A 35 -14.18 -27.72 -11.34
CA ARG A 35 -14.61 -27.98 -9.95
C ARG A 35 -14.75 -26.68 -9.12
N LEU A 36 -14.53 -25.52 -9.73
CA LEU A 36 -14.52 -24.24 -9.04
C LEU A 36 -15.91 -23.93 -8.49
N ILE A 37 -15.98 -23.68 -7.18
CA ILE A 37 -17.12 -23.07 -6.52
C ILE A 37 -16.85 -21.57 -6.40
N THR A 38 -15.70 -21.21 -5.81
CA THR A 38 -15.29 -19.82 -5.63
C THR A 38 -13.77 -19.68 -5.74
N LEU A 39 -13.33 -18.68 -6.48
CA LEU A 39 -11.97 -18.15 -6.44
C LEU A 39 -12.07 -16.72 -5.96
N SER A 40 -11.43 -16.41 -4.84
CA SER A 40 -11.34 -15.05 -4.30
C SER A 40 -9.90 -14.65 -4.11
N LEU A 41 -9.53 -13.52 -4.71
CA LEU A 41 -8.22 -12.91 -4.57
C LEU A 41 -8.40 -11.52 -3.97
N THR A 42 -7.79 -11.28 -2.81
CA THR A 42 -7.74 -9.96 -2.18
C THR A 42 -6.33 -9.38 -2.31
N ASP A 43 -6.24 -8.26 -2.98
CA ASP A 43 -5.03 -7.47 -3.18
C ASP A 43 -5.05 -6.29 -2.20
N ASN A 44 -4.22 -6.34 -1.17
CA ASN A 44 -4.17 -5.39 -0.07
C ASN A 44 -3.09 -4.32 -0.31
N ARG A 45 -3.30 -3.16 0.28
CA ARG A 45 -2.29 -2.11 0.32
C ARG A 45 -1.25 -2.41 1.39
N GLY A 46 0.01 -2.15 1.09
CA GLY A 46 1.11 -2.21 2.05
C GLY A 46 1.64 -3.62 2.28
N LEU A 47 2.05 -3.89 3.52
CA LEU A 47 2.60 -5.18 3.94
C LEU A 47 1.55 -6.15 4.49
N GLU A 48 0.27 -5.77 4.45
CA GLU A 48 -0.80 -6.74 4.65
C GLU A 48 -0.74 -7.75 3.49
N ALA A 49 -0.60 -9.02 3.83
CA ALA A 49 -0.44 -10.04 2.81
C ALA A 49 -1.67 -10.16 1.91
N ASP A 50 -1.46 -10.22 0.61
CA ASP A 50 -2.53 -10.59 -0.32
C ASP A 50 -2.96 -12.02 -0.05
N THR A 51 -4.25 -12.29 -0.18
CA THR A 51 -4.83 -13.61 0.10
C THR A 51 -5.51 -14.18 -1.12
N LEU A 52 -5.31 -15.47 -1.34
CA LEU A 52 -5.99 -16.26 -2.35
C LEU A 52 -6.76 -17.38 -1.68
N ASP A 53 -8.08 -17.39 -1.86
CA ASP A 53 -8.96 -18.44 -1.41
C ASP A 53 -9.56 -19.17 -2.62
N LEU A 54 -9.41 -20.49 -2.64
CA LEU A 54 -9.98 -21.39 -3.65
C LEU A 54 -10.89 -22.38 -2.99
N GLU A 55 -12.16 -22.42 -3.39
CA GLU A 55 -13.12 -23.44 -2.97
C GLU A 55 -13.48 -24.29 -4.18
N LEU A 56 -13.25 -25.60 -4.06
CA LEU A 56 -13.43 -26.60 -5.11
C LEU A 56 -14.39 -27.69 -4.67
N SER A 57 -15.25 -28.15 -5.58
CA SER A 57 -16.10 -29.33 -5.36
C SER A 57 -15.30 -30.62 -5.53
N ASP A 58 -15.35 -31.51 -4.54
CA ASP A 58 -14.78 -32.85 -4.63
C ASP A 58 -15.86 -33.94 -4.59
N HIS A 59 -16.88 -33.76 -5.42
CA HIS A 59 -18.06 -34.63 -5.51
C HIS A 59 -17.75 -36.09 -5.83
N ASP A 60 -16.56 -36.39 -6.35
CA ASP A 60 -16.10 -37.73 -6.73
C ASP A 60 -14.92 -38.25 -5.91
N GLY A 61 -14.47 -37.47 -4.89
CA GLY A 61 -13.38 -37.85 -4.00
C GLY A 61 -12.00 -37.98 -4.66
N LYS A 62 -11.79 -37.35 -5.83
CA LYS A 62 -10.55 -37.53 -6.62
C LYS A 62 -9.60 -36.34 -6.57
N LEU A 63 -9.94 -35.26 -5.87
CA LEU A 63 -9.02 -34.14 -5.73
C LEU A 63 -7.84 -34.50 -4.82
N ALA A 64 -6.64 -34.42 -5.34
CA ALA A 64 -5.44 -34.53 -4.54
C ALA A 64 -5.27 -33.28 -3.65
N LEU A 65 -4.97 -33.48 -2.37
CA LEU A 65 -4.63 -32.38 -1.47
C LEU A 65 -3.30 -31.76 -1.92
N PRO A 66 -3.22 -30.42 -2.01
CA PRO A 66 -1.96 -29.76 -2.31
C PRO A 66 -0.93 -30.04 -1.19
N PRO A 67 0.34 -30.24 -1.55
CA PRO A 67 1.37 -30.43 -0.54
C PRO A 67 1.57 -29.16 0.30
N ARG A 68 1.98 -29.33 1.56
CA ARG A 68 2.28 -28.20 2.45
C ARG A 68 3.36 -27.30 1.83
N ASN A 69 3.16 -25.99 1.91
CA ASN A 69 4.01 -24.95 1.33
C ASN A 69 4.11 -25.01 -0.21
N ALA A 70 3.11 -25.59 -0.88
CA ALA A 70 3.00 -25.45 -2.33
C ALA A 70 2.80 -23.97 -2.67
N ILE A 71 3.35 -23.55 -3.82
CA ILE A 71 3.18 -22.18 -4.33
C ILE A 71 2.17 -22.23 -5.47
N ILE A 72 1.15 -21.38 -5.40
CA ILE A 72 0.13 -21.21 -6.44
C ILE A 72 0.43 -19.91 -7.18
N SER A 73 0.68 -19.98 -8.47
CA SER A 73 0.75 -18.82 -9.36
C SER A 73 -0.62 -18.61 -10.01
N LEU A 74 -1.12 -17.36 -9.95
CA LEU A 74 -2.45 -17.01 -10.43
C LEU A 74 -2.38 -15.91 -11.48
N ALA A 75 -3.12 -16.08 -12.58
CA ALA A 75 -3.43 -15.00 -13.52
C ALA A 75 -4.93 -14.97 -13.78
N LEU A 76 -5.51 -13.75 -13.86
CA LEU A 76 -6.94 -13.50 -14.03
C LEU A 76 -7.24 -12.70 -15.30
N GLY A 77 -8.44 -12.85 -15.83
CA GLY A 77 -8.89 -12.06 -16.96
C GLY A 77 -10.17 -12.57 -17.63
N TRP A 78 -10.26 -12.33 -18.91
CA TRP A 78 -11.40 -12.68 -19.72
C TRP A 78 -10.99 -13.54 -20.91
N LYS A 79 -11.78 -14.52 -21.27
CA LYS A 79 -11.54 -15.39 -22.42
C LYS A 79 -11.30 -14.57 -23.70
N GLY A 80 -10.22 -14.87 -24.41
CA GLY A 80 -9.85 -14.14 -25.62
C GLY A 80 -9.06 -12.85 -25.40
N LYS A 81 -8.71 -12.52 -24.12
CA LYS A 81 -7.81 -11.42 -23.76
C LYS A 81 -6.58 -11.96 -23.03
N PRO A 82 -5.45 -11.24 -23.03
CA PRO A 82 -4.31 -11.60 -22.19
C PRO A 82 -4.74 -11.63 -20.73
N LEU A 83 -4.30 -12.65 -19.99
CA LEU A 83 -4.49 -12.74 -18.55
C LEU A 83 -3.47 -11.86 -17.85
N ILE A 84 -3.91 -11.22 -16.77
CA ILE A 84 -3.06 -10.40 -15.92
C ILE A 84 -2.51 -11.28 -14.80
N ASP A 85 -1.18 -11.32 -14.69
CA ASP A 85 -0.48 -12.00 -13.61
C ASP A 85 -0.79 -11.32 -12.27
N LYS A 86 -1.20 -12.12 -11.30
CA LYS A 86 -1.54 -11.67 -9.94
C LYS A 86 -0.51 -12.11 -8.90
N GLY A 87 0.56 -12.77 -9.32
CA GLY A 87 1.64 -13.18 -8.44
C GLY A 87 1.56 -14.60 -7.93
N GLN A 88 2.28 -14.86 -6.84
CA GLN A 88 2.47 -16.18 -6.25
C GLN A 88 2.01 -16.22 -4.80
N TYR A 89 1.30 -17.29 -4.46
CA TYR A 89 0.69 -17.49 -3.14
C TYR A 89 1.16 -18.81 -2.56
N SER A 90 1.66 -18.79 -1.35
CA SER A 90 2.03 -20.01 -0.63
C SER A 90 0.83 -20.54 0.15
N VAL A 91 0.53 -21.80 -0.05
CA VAL A 91 -0.57 -22.49 0.66
C VAL A 91 -0.28 -22.53 2.16
N ASP A 92 -1.19 -21.92 2.94
CA ASP A 92 -1.12 -21.88 4.40
C ASP A 92 -2.04 -22.91 5.04
N GLU A 93 -3.27 -23.01 4.52
CA GLU A 93 -4.32 -23.86 5.06
C GLU A 93 -5.01 -24.64 3.95
N VAL A 94 -5.25 -25.91 4.21
CA VAL A 94 -6.06 -26.78 3.36
C VAL A 94 -7.13 -27.40 4.24
N GLN A 95 -8.39 -27.10 3.95
CA GLN A 95 -9.54 -27.63 4.66
C GLN A 95 -10.34 -28.54 3.73
N PHE A 96 -10.64 -29.74 4.17
CA PHE A 96 -11.54 -30.66 3.50
C PHE A 96 -12.78 -30.86 4.37
N SER A 97 -13.96 -30.65 3.80
CA SER A 97 -15.21 -30.70 4.52
C SER A 97 -16.29 -31.34 3.67
N GLY A 98 -17.19 -32.11 4.30
CA GLY A 98 -18.31 -32.75 3.66
C GLY A 98 -19.33 -33.20 4.69
N GLY A 99 -20.48 -33.70 4.24
CA GLY A 99 -21.53 -34.18 5.13
C GLY A 99 -22.61 -34.97 4.40
N ALA A 100 -23.44 -35.70 5.15
CA ALA A 100 -24.54 -36.43 4.58
C ALA A 100 -25.51 -35.52 3.82
N GLY A 101 -25.60 -35.69 2.49
CA GLY A 101 -26.48 -34.90 1.62
C GLY A 101 -25.82 -33.65 1.00
N SER A 102 -24.51 -33.40 1.23
CA SER A 102 -23.74 -32.35 0.56
C SER A 102 -22.49 -32.92 -0.12
N ALA A 103 -22.10 -32.36 -1.27
CA ALA A 103 -20.87 -32.73 -1.90
C ALA A 103 -19.66 -32.28 -1.05
N ASP A 104 -18.59 -33.09 -1.03
CA ASP A 104 -17.36 -32.74 -0.38
C ASP A 104 -16.72 -31.53 -1.04
N ARG A 105 -16.05 -30.72 -0.23
CA ARG A 105 -15.41 -29.47 -0.66
C ARG A 105 -13.98 -29.40 -0.16
N LEU A 106 -13.12 -28.92 -1.04
CA LEU A 106 -11.74 -28.59 -0.73
C LEU A 106 -11.58 -27.08 -0.74
N THR A 107 -11.22 -26.50 0.41
CA THR A 107 -10.88 -25.09 0.54
C THR A 107 -9.37 -24.94 0.72
N ILE A 108 -8.75 -24.16 -0.13
CA ILE A 108 -7.32 -23.85 -0.10
C ILE A 108 -7.18 -22.37 0.20
N ARG A 109 -6.50 -22.01 1.28
CA ARG A 109 -6.13 -20.65 1.62
C ARG A 109 -4.64 -20.47 1.44
N ALA A 110 -4.27 -19.42 0.72
CA ALA A 110 -2.89 -19.10 0.42
C ALA A 110 -2.65 -17.61 0.62
N ARG A 111 -1.43 -17.24 1.02
CA ARG A 111 -0.99 -15.85 1.19
C ARG A 111 0.17 -15.56 0.27
N ALA A 112 0.36 -14.28 -0.06
CA ALA A 112 1.49 -13.85 -0.88
C ALA A 112 2.78 -14.52 -0.43
N ALA A 113 3.46 -15.21 -1.36
CA ALA A 113 4.62 -16.05 -1.07
C ALA A 113 5.84 -15.24 -0.62
N ASP A 114 5.90 -13.97 -1.03
CA ASP A 114 7.05 -13.08 -0.83
C ASP A 114 7.24 -12.61 0.64
N LEU A 115 6.26 -12.87 1.53
CA LEU A 115 6.28 -12.39 2.93
C LEU A 115 6.53 -13.50 3.96
N LYS A 116 7.13 -14.63 3.56
CA LYS A 116 7.39 -15.78 4.44
C LYS A 116 8.85 -15.88 4.89
N GLY A 117 9.05 -16.63 5.98
CA GLY A 117 10.37 -16.96 6.50
C GLY A 117 10.99 -15.87 7.35
N SER A 118 12.25 -15.52 7.07
CA SER A 118 13.06 -14.57 7.85
C SER A 118 12.46 -13.17 7.97
N PHE A 119 11.54 -12.81 7.09
CA PHE A 119 10.87 -11.51 7.10
C PHE A 119 9.98 -11.28 8.32
N SER A 120 9.43 -12.37 8.88
CA SER A 120 8.57 -12.35 10.08
C SER A 120 9.32 -12.70 11.37
N GLU A 121 10.60 -13.08 11.28
CA GLU A 121 11.42 -13.40 12.45
C GLU A 121 11.80 -12.14 13.21
N GLN A 122 11.70 -12.21 14.55
CA GLN A 122 12.15 -11.12 15.41
C GLN A 122 13.67 -11.07 15.43
N LYS A 123 14.23 -9.88 15.29
CA LYS A 123 15.66 -9.61 15.22
C LYS A 123 16.06 -8.54 16.23
N GLU A 124 17.35 -8.51 16.54
CA GLU A 124 17.99 -7.41 17.26
C GLU A 124 19.14 -6.90 16.41
N CYS A 125 18.98 -5.70 15.86
CA CYS A 125 20.03 -5.02 15.14
C CYS A 125 19.84 -3.50 15.17
N SER A 126 20.91 -2.76 14.87
CA SER A 126 20.91 -1.30 14.84
C SER A 126 21.39 -0.81 13.49
N PHE A 127 20.79 0.26 13.03
CA PHE A 127 21.20 0.94 11.81
C PHE A 127 21.69 2.36 12.16
N ASP A 128 22.98 2.60 11.96
CA ASP A 128 23.64 3.86 12.27
C ASP A 128 24.01 4.63 11.02
N LYS A 129 23.72 5.93 11.01
CA LYS A 129 24.14 6.89 9.97
C LYS A 129 23.90 6.41 8.54
N LYS A 130 22.76 5.79 8.30
CA LYS A 130 22.33 5.27 6.99
C LYS A 130 21.23 6.11 6.39
N THR A 131 21.09 6.04 5.07
CA THR A 131 19.89 6.52 4.41
C THR A 131 18.79 5.47 4.48
N LEU A 132 17.53 5.89 4.38
CA LEU A 132 16.39 4.98 4.35
C LEU A 132 16.50 3.96 3.21
N GLY A 133 17.01 4.41 2.03
CA GLY A 133 17.28 3.51 0.91
C GLY A 133 18.30 2.43 1.24
N GLU A 134 19.43 2.79 1.87
CA GLU A 134 20.45 1.81 2.29
C GLU A 134 19.91 0.79 3.29
N MET A 135 19.07 1.22 4.24
CA MET A 135 18.44 0.31 5.20
C MET A 135 17.51 -0.69 4.51
N ILE A 136 16.65 -0.18 3.63
CA ILE A 136 15.71 -1.04 2.88
C ILE A 136 16.45 -2.01 1.97
N ASP A 137 17.57 -1.58 1.35
CA ASP A 137 18.43 -2.45 0.54
C ASP A 137 19.06 -3.58 1.35
N ILE A 138 19.49 -3.31 2.58
CA ILE A 138 20.04 -4.34 3.49
C ILE A 138 18.95 -5.36 3.82
N ILE A 139 17.78 -4.89 4.29
CA ILE A 139 16.66 -5.76 4.67
C ILE A 139 16.19 -6.60 3.48
N ALA A 140 16.07 -6.00 2.29
CA ALA A 140 15.67 -6.72 1.08
C ALA A 140 16.66 -7.83 0.74
N LYS A 141 17.97 -7.55 0.78
CA LYS A 141 19.03 -8.56 0.50
C LYS A 141 19.02 -9.71 1.48
N GLU A 142 18.85 -9.43 2.78
CA GLU A 142 18.76 -10.47 3.81
C GLU A 142 17.57 -11.41 3.57
N ASN A 143 16.49 -10.87 3.00
CA ASN A 143 15.29 -11.63 2.66
C ASN A 143 15.25 -12.10 1.19
N GLN A 144 16.38 -12.07 0.47
CA GLN A 144 16.52 -12.51 -0.93
C GLN A 144 15.59 -11.77 -1.91
N LEU A 145 15.22 -10.53 -1.58
CA LEU A 145 14.41 -9.65 -2.40
C LEU A 145 15.26 -8.60 -3.13
N LYS A 146 14.76 -8.12 -4.25
CA LYS A 146 15.23 -6.87 -4.85
C LYS A 146 14.60 -5.71 -4.09
N SER A 147 15.22 -4.53 -4.11
CA SER A 147 14.64 -3.33 -3.52
C SER A 147 14.39 -2.26 -4.59
N GLN A 148 13.29 -1.56 -4.46
CA GLN A 148 13.02 -0.32 -5.18
C GLN A 148 12.42 0.69 -4.22
N VAL A 149 13.14 1.78 -4.01
CA VAL A 149 12.74 2.86 -3.10
C VAL A 149 12.59 4.15 -3.90
N GLU A 150 11.48 4.87 -3.69
CA GLU A 150 11.30 6.17 -4.34
C GLU A 150 12.46 7.11 -3.96
N LYS A 151 12.94 7.87 -4.93
CA LYS A 151 14.20 8.63 -4.85
C LYS A 151 14.27 9.62 -3.68
N GLU A 152 13.18 10.31 -3.38
CA GLU A 152 13.14 11.28 -2.28
C GLU A 152 13.16 10.56 -0.93
N LEU A 153 12.41 9.49 -0.80
CA LEU A 153 12.39 8.64 0.39
C LEU A 153 13.75 7.97 0.60
N ALA A 154 14.35 7.43 -0.45
CA ALA A 154 15.66 6.76 -0.38
C ALA A 154 16.76 7.69 0.16
N SER A 155 16.68 8.99 -0.15
CA SER A 155 17.68 9.98 0.28
C SER A 155 17.53 10.47 1.72
N ARG A 156 16.49 10.05 2.44
CA ARG A 156 16.26 10.47 3.82
C ARG A 156 17.30 9.83 4.74
N PHE A 157 18.00 10.67 5.46
CA PHE A 157 19.04 10.23 6.39
C PHE A 157 18.45 9.90 7.76
N ILE A 158 18.87 8.79 8.32
CA ILE A 158 18.53 8.28 9.64
C ILE A 158 19.83 8.23 10.44
N ASP A 159 19.88 8.98 11.56
CA ASP A 159 21.08 9.02 12.41
C ASP A 159 21.25 7.70 13.14
N HIS A 160 20.20 7.19 13.75
CA HIS A 160 20.18 5.93 14.49
C HIS A 160 18.77 5.36 14.57
N ILE A 161 18.60 4.05 14.43
CA ILE A 161 17.37 3.34 14.67
C ILE A 161 17.66 1.91 15.10
N ASP A 162 16.99 1.47 16.15
CA ASP A 162 17.05 0.11 16.65
C ASP A 162 15.86 -0.72 16.18
N GLN A 163 16.16 -1.94 15.80
CA GLN A 163 15.21 -3.03 15.64
C GLN A 163 15.39 -3.95 16.84
N THR A 164 14.56 -3.77 17.87
CA THR A 164 14.67 -4.49 19.13
C THR A 164 13.49 -5.43 19.29
N ASN A 165 13.72 -6.73 19.25
CA ASN A 165 12.68 -7.76 19.28
C ASN A 165 11.55 -7.49 18.26
N GLU A 166 11.92 -6.98 17.09
CA GLU A 166 11.04 -6.53 16.03
C GLU A 166 11.36 -7.28 14.73
N SER A 167 10.33 -7.69 13.99
CA SER A 167 10.53 -8.31 12.66
C SER A 167 10.80 -7.25 11.59
N ASP A 168 11.38 -7.67 10.45
CA ASP A 168 11.61 -6.77 9.32
C ASP A 168 10.30 -6.17 8.80
N ILE A 169 9.22 -6.95 8.79
CA ILE A 169 7.87 -6.48 8.42
C ILE A 169 7.43 -5.34 9.33
N ASN A 170 7.57 -5.49 10.65
CA ASN A 170 7.16 -4.49 11.61
C ASN A 170 8.02 -3.23 11.52
N LEU A 171 9.35 -3.38 11.40
CA LEU A 171 10.27 -2.25 11.20
C LEU A 171 9.93 -1.46 9.93
N LEU A 172 9.72 -2.14 8.80
CA LEU A 172 9.37 -1.50 7.54
C LEU A 172 7.99 -0.85 7.60
N THR A 173 7.02 -1.45 8.28
CA THR A 173 5.69 -0.87 8.51
C THR A 173 5.80 0.42 9.32
N ARG A 174 6.55 0.40 10.42
CA ARG A 174 6.81 1.57 11.27
C ARG A 174 7.51 2.68 10.50
N LEU A 175 8.55 2.36 9.74
CA LEU A 175 9.24 3.32 8.88
C LEU A 175 8.31 3.89 7.80
N ALA A 176 7.47 3.07 7.20
CA ALA A 176 6.50 3.52 6.21
C ALA A 176 5.49 4.50 6.83
N GLU A 177 4.96 4.19 8.01
CA GLU A 177 4.04 5.07 8.73
C GLU A 177 4.70 6.41 9.11
N GLU A 178 5.92 6.39 9.65
CA GLU A 178 6.66 7.60 10.01
C GLU A 178 6.92 8.51 8.81
N HIS A 179 7.21 7.90 7.67
CA HIS A 179 7.60 8.64 6.46
C HIS A 179 6.44 8.96 5.51
N GLY A 180 5.19 8.61 5.84
CA GLY A 180 4.05 8.77 4.94
C GLY A 180 4.22 7.97 3.66
N ALA A 181 4.79 6.78 3.80
CA ALA A 181 5.11 5.87 2.72
C ALA A 181 4.28 4.59 2.82
N MET A 182 4.33 3.79 1.78
CA MET A 182 3.85 2.43 1.71
C MET A 182 5.05 1.52 1.43
N CYS A 183 5.12 0.42 2.16
CA CYS A 183 6.02 -0.69 1.87
C CYS A 183 5.20 -1.89 1.41
N THR A 184 5.59 -2.55 0.34
CA THR A 184 4.94 -3.78 -0.15
C THR A 184 5.93 -4.65 -0.88
N VAL A 185 5.66 -5.95 -0.96
CA VAL A 185 6.47 -6.88 -1.75
C VAL A 185 5.63 -7.42 -2.89
N LYS A 186 6.11 -7.25 -4.11
CA LYS A 186 5.46 -7.75 -5.32
C LYS A 186 6.51 -8.35 -6.26
N ASN A 187 6.27 -9.57 -6.70
CA ASN A 187 7.14 -10.30 -7.65
C ASN A 187 8.63 -10.32 -7.22
N GLY A 188 8.89 -10.65 -5.94
CA GLY A 188 10.25 -10.72 -5.40
C GLY A 188 10.95 -9.37 -5.26
N THR A 189 10.20 -8.27 -5.28
CA THR A 189 10.74 -6.92 -5.14
C THR A 189 10.07 -6.19 -3.98
N LEU A 190 10.87 -5.71 -3.03
CA LEU A 190 10.45 -4.85 -1.94
C LEU A 190 10.33 -3.42 -2.47
N LEU A 191 9.12 -2.89 -2.48
CA LEU A 191 8.78 -1.56 -2.98
C LEU A 191 8.54 -0.64 -1.79
N PHE A 192 9.15 0.56 -1.81
CA PHE A 192 8.91 1.58 -0.79
C PHE A 192 8.64 2.93 -1.48
N MET A 193 7.41 3.42 -1.37
CA MET A 193 6.93 4.58 -2.14
C MET A 193 5.97 5.44 -1.33
N PRO A 194 5.73 6.71 -1.72
CA PRO A 194 4.78 7.58 -1.04
C PRO A 194 3.37 7.00 -1.03
N LEU A 195 2.73 7.01 0.14
CA LEU A 195 1.36 6.54 0.33
C LEU A 195 0.35 7.60 -0.11
N GLY A 196 -0.73 7.17 -0.77
CA GLY A 196 -1.86 8.05 -1.06
C GLY A 196 -1.64 9.02 -2.23
N LYS A 197 -0.58 8.87 -3.00
CA LYS A 197 -0.22 9.79 -4.08
C LYS A 197 -0.67 9.31 -5.47
N GLY A 198 -1.08 8.05 -5.61
CA GLY A 198 -1.41 7.46 -6.91
C GLY A 198 -0.22 7.44 -7.88
N LYS A 199 0.99 7.18 -7.35
CA LYS A 199 2.24 7.12 -8.11
C LYS A 199 2.91 5.77 -7.94
N THR A 200 3.63 5.35 -8.98
CA THR A 200 4.50 4.19 -8.92
C THR A 200 5.77 4.49 -8.13
N VAL A 201 6.53 3.46 -7.75
CA VAL A 201 7.83 3.60 -7.09
C VAL A 201 8.84 4.41 -7.90
N THR A 202 8.69 4.45 -9.24
CA THR A 202 9.51 5.28 -10.14
C THR A 202 9.04 6.74 -10.24
N GLY A 203 7.98 7.10 -9.51
CA GLY A 203 7.42 8.45 -9.49
C GLY A 203 6.47 8.78 -10.65
N LYS A 204 6.14 7.80 -11.52
CA LYS A 204 5.15 7.98 -12.59
C LYS A 204 3.74 7.93 -12.02
N ASP A 205 2.85 8.76 -12.53
CA ASP A 205 1.45 8.73 -12.16
C ASP A 205 0.79 7.42 -12.60
N ILE A 206 0.01 6.81 -11.70
CA ILE A 206 -0.85 5.67 -12.04
C ILE A 206 -2.04 6.22 -12.83
N PRO A 207 -2.42 5.63 -13.96
CA PRO A 207 -3.52 6.13 -14.78
C PRO A 207 -4.83 6.21 -14.00
N LEU A 208 -5.52 7.35 -14.13
CA LEU A 208 -6.83 7.57 -13.54
C LEU A 208 -7.87 6.64 -14.16
N ARG A 209 -8.57 5.86 -13.32
CA ARG A 209 -9.70 5.04 -13.74
C ARG A 209 -11.00 5.79 -13.58
N LYS A 210 -11.81 5.81 -14.64
CA LYS A 210 -13.17 6.38 -14.59
C LYS A 210 -14.18 5.27 -14.39
N ILE A 211 -14.93 5.36 -13.31
CA ILE A 211 -15.96 4.39 -12.95
C ILE A 211 -17.29 5.13 -12.86
N THR A 212 -18.29 4.65 -13.59
CA THR A 212 -19.64 5.20 -13.54
C THR A 212 -20.53 4.31 -12.68
N ARG A 213 -21.59 4.86 -12.12
CA ARG A 213 -22.57 4.09 -11.35
C ARG A 213 -23.13 2.88 -12.14
N LYS A 214 -23.22 2.98 -13.46
CA LYS A 214 -23.69 1.89 -14.33
C LYS A 214 -22.72 0.71 -14.43
N ASN A 215 -21.45 0.88 -14.01
CA ASN A 215 -20.46 -0.18 -14.00
C ASN A 215 -20.54 -1.05 -12.75
N GLY A 216 -21.31 -0.65 -11.72
CA GLY A 216 -21.39 -1.35 -10.44
C GLY A 216 -22.82 -1.66 -10.02
N ASP A 217 -22.93 -2.65 -9.14
CA ASP A 217 -24.21 -3.07 -8.54
C ASP A 217 -24.43 -2.37 -7.20
N ASN A 218 -23.66 -2.76 -6.20
CA ASN A 218 -23.78 -2.27 -4.84
C ASN A 218 -22.63 -1.33 -4.52
N TYR A 219 -22.95 -0.23 -3.86
CA TYR A 219 -21.95 0.68 -3.34
C TYR A 219 -22.30 1.10 -1.91
N ASN A 220 -21.29 1.46 -1.14
CA ASN A 220 -21.45 2.05 0.17
C ASN A 220 -20.53 3.27 0.26
N PHE A 221 -21.08 4.37 0.76
CA PHE A 221 -20.35 5.59 1.06
C PHE A 221 -20.55 5.91 2.55
N SER A 222 -19.45 6.11 3.25
CA SER A 222 -19.46 6.44 4.67
C SER A 222 -18.56 7.63 4.94
N ILE A 223 -19.05 8.55 5.75
CA ILE A 223 -18.27 9.61 6.35
C ILE A 223 -18.25 9.34 7.84
N ALA A 224 -17.06 9.17 8.43
CA ALA A 224 -16.90 8.95 9.84
C ALA A 224 -16.31 10.20 10.51
N GLU A 225 -17.09 10.83 11.39
CA GLU A 225 -16.61 11.93 12.24
C GLU A 225 -15.96 11.43 13.55
N SER A 226 -15.82 10.11 13.71
CA SER A 226 -15.49 9.48 14.99
C SER A 226 -14.11 9.82 15.58
N GLU A 227 -13.17 10.30 14.77
CA GLU A 227 -11.89 10.85 15.22
C GLU A 227 -11.76 12.31 14.80
N ASN A 228 -12.50 13.19 15.42
CA ASN A 228 -12.55 14.63 15.07
C ASN A 228 -11.28 15.37 15.55
N TYR A 229 -10.10 14.79 15.25
CA TYR A 229 -8.83 15.47 15.51
C TYR A 229 -8.55 16.51 14.43
N LYS A 230 -8.43 17.77 14.84
CA LYS A 230 -8.09 18.89 13.95
C LYS A 230 -6.60 19.06 13.77
N ALA A 231 -5.79 18.44 14.62
CA ALA A 231 -4.34 18.52 14.57
C ALA A 231 -3.68 17.26 15.13
N VAL A 232 -2.42 17.07 14.75
CA VAL A 232 -1.54 16.02 15.30
C VAL A 232 -0.33 16.65 15.94
N ARG A 233 -0.03 16.26 17.18
CA ARG A 233 1.14 16.71 17.96
C ARG A 233 2.16 15.61 18.04
N ALA A 234 3.45 15.94 17.82
CA ALA A 234 4.60 15.08 18.01
C ALA A 234 5.63 15.75 18.94
N TYR A 235 6.24 14.97 19.82
CA TYR A 235 7.32 15.41 20.70
C TYR A 235 8.67 14.97 20.16
N TRP A 236 9.71 15.79 20.37
CA TRP A 236 11.06 15.45 20.01
C TRP A 236 12.07 15.83 21.09
N HIS A 237 13.15 15.06 21.14
CA HIS A 237 14.30 15.31 22.00
C HIS A 237 15.56 14.96 21.22
N ASP A 238 16.42 15.93 21.00
CA ASP A 238 17.70 15.78 20.34
C ASP A 238 18.77 15.47 21.40
N PRO A 239 19.30 14.25 21.46
CA PRO A 239 20.28 13.84 22.46
C PRO A 239 21.62 14.57 22.30
N ASP A 240 22.00 14.94 21.06
CA ASP A 240 23.29 15.61 20.81
C ASP A 240 23.33 17.06 21.28
N SER A 241 22.21 17.78 21.10
CA SER A 241 22.11 19.20 21.50
C SER A 241 21.38 19.42 22.84
N GLY A 242 20.77 18.36 23.41
CA GLY A 242 19.93 18.44 24.61
C GLY A 242 18.63 19.24 24.43
N LYS A 243 18.31 19.64 23.20
CA LYS A 243 17.08 20.38 22.88
C LYS A 243 15.88 19.46 22.82
N ARG A 244 14.76 19.93 23.30
CA ARG A 244 13.48 19.24 23.24
C ARG A 244 12.38 20.22 22.84
N GLY A 245 11.32 19.71 22.24
CA GLY A 245 10.17 20.52 21.84
C GLY A 245 9.00 19.69 21.39
N GLU A 246 7.96 20.36 20.99
CA GLU A 246 6.78 19.77 20.38
C GLU A 246 6.47 20.45 19.04
N ILE A 247 5.79 19.71 18.18
CA ILE A 247 5.34 20.18 16.88
C ILE A 247 3.88 19.78 16.73
N THR A 248 3.07 20.71 16.27
CA THR A 248 1.67 20.45 15.94
C THR A 248 1.44 20.75 14.47
N VAL A 249 0.80 19.80 13.78
CA VAL A 249 0.45 19.89 12.36
C VAL A 249 -1.06 19.89 12.22
N ASP A 250 -1.59 20.86 11.51
CA ASP A 250 -3.01 21.05 11.19
C ASP A 250 -3.20 21.39 9.69
N GLU A 251 -4.42 21.71 9.29
CA GLU A 251 -4.73 22.11 7.89
C GLU A 251 -3.99 23.36 7.42
N ASN A 252 -3.70 24.28 8.33
CA ASN A 252 -3.06 25.56 8.04
C ASN A 252 -1.53 25.46 8.08
N THR A 253 -0.99 24.29 8.43
CA THR A 253 0.44 24.07 8.56
C THR A 253 1.10 23.90 7.20
N LYS A 254 1.97 24.82 6.80
CA LYS A 254 2.82 24.70 5.63
C LYS A 254 4.21 24.22 6.01
N ILE A 255 4.68 23.16 5.35
CA ILE A 255 6.04 22.65 5.54
C ILE A 255 6.91 23.19 4.40
N VAL A 256 7.85 24.07 4.74
CA VAL A 256 8.73 24.71 3.77
C VAL A 256 10.09 24.04 3.78
N ARG A 257 10.63 23.73 2.59
CA ARG A 257 12.02 23.26 2.44
C ARG A 257 12.96 24.44 2.32
N LYS A 258 13.82 24.63 3.32
CA LYS A 258 14.86 25.66 3.29
C LYS A 258 16.23 25.05 2.98
N LYS A 259 17.05 25.73 2.16
CA LYS A 259 18.45 25.37 1.98
C LYS A 259 19.23 25.68 3.25
N ARG A 260 20.16 24.80 3.63
CA ARG A 260 21.04 25.05 4.79
C ARG A 260 21.87 26.30 4.54
N MET A 261 21.82 27.22 5.48
CA MET A 261 22.60 28.44 5.50
C MET A 261 23.83 28.24 6.41
N THR A 262 24.99 28.65 6.00
CA THR A 262 26.18 28.71 6.84
C THR A 262 26.55 30.17 7.03
N LYS A 263 26.54 30.64 8.30
CA LYS A 263 26.86 32.05 8.66
C LYS A 263 26.00 33.09 7.90
N GLY A 264 24.70 32.81 7.73
CA GLY A 264 23.79 33.78 7.09
C GLY A 264 23.89 33.86 5.55
N ARG A 265 24.69 33.02 4.91
CA ARG A 265 24.81 32.97 3.44
C ARG A 265 24.41 31.59 2.91
N ALA A 266 23.65 31.55 1.81
CA ALA A 266 23.38 30.30 1.09
C ALA A 266 24.71 29.76 0.55
N LEU A 267 24.97 28.46 0.75
CA LEU A 267 26.14 27.83 0.17
C LEU A 267 26.02 27.88 -1.38
N LYS A 268 26.90 28.64 -2.02
CA LYS A 268 27.01 28.72 -3.48
C LYS A 268 27.67 27.47 -4.06
N ASP A 269 28.46 26.78 -3.28
CA ASP A 269 29.22 25.60 -3.69
C ASP A 269 28.89 24.40 -2.78
N ASP A 270 28.65 23.24 -3.39
CA ASP A 270 28.31 21.99 -2.70
C ASP A 270 29.58 21.32 -2.08
N THR A 271 30.71 22.00 -2.05
CA THR A 271 31.97 21.48 -1.52
C THR A 271 32.50 22.33 -0.36
N ILE A 272 32.83 21.71 0.75
CA ILE A 272 33.65 22.26 1.81
C ILE A 272 34.88 21.37 1.96
N LYS A 273 36.08 21.94 1.83
CA LYS A 273 37.38 21.26 1.93
C LYS A 273 37.48 20.00 1.04
N GLY A 274 37.04 20.09 -0.22
CA GLY A 274 37.15 18.99 -1.19
C GLY A 274 36.15 17.82 -0.98
N ARG A 275 35.28 17.90 -0.01
CA ARG A 275 34.18 16.93 0.17
C ARG A 275 32.87 17.49 -0.39
N ARG A 276 32.24 16.74 -1.28
CA ARG A 276 30.91 17.05 -1.77
C ARG A 276 29.94 16.99 -0.60
N LEU A 277 29.36 18.11 -0.22
CA LEU A 277 28.28 18.15 0.77
C LEU A 277 26.99 17.69 0.10
N SER A 278 26.33 16.70 0.68
CA SER A 278 24.97 16.39 0.26
C SER A 278 24.11 17.65 0.40
N LYS A 279 23.26 17.95 -0.58
CA LYS A 279 22.28 19.04 -0.53
C LYS A 279 21.29 18.77 0.61
N ARG A 280 21.69 19.06 1.84
CA ARG A 280 20.80 18.91 2.99
C ARG A 280 19.83 20.08 2.99
N THR A 281 18.60 19.84 2.54
CA THR A 281 17.47 20.70 2.81
C THR A 281 16.88 20.31 4.17
N TYR A 282 16.51 21.27 4.98
CA TYR A 282 15.73 21.02 6.18
C TYR A 282 14.29 21.49 5.98
N ARG A 283 13.37 20.87 6.69
CA ARG A 283 11.97 21.23 6.67
C ARG A 283 11.70 22.12 7.86
N GLU A 284 10.98 23.20 7.65
CA GLU A 284 10.53 24.11 8.68
C GLU A 284 9.01 24.27 8.57
N ILE A 285 8.34 24.38 9.69
CA ILE A 285 6.91 24.66 9.73
C ILE A 285 6.73 26.17 9.68
N GLU A 286 5.99 26.67 8.69
CA GLU A 286 5.42 28.00 8.68
C GLU A 286 3.95 27.88 9.03
N GLN A 287 3.57 28.32 10.22
CA GLN A 287 2.19 28.39 10.66
C GLN A 287 1.62 29.75 10.27
N GLN A 288 0.52 29.75 9.50
CA GLN A 288 -0.11 31.00 9.04
C GLN A 288 -1.03 31.63 10.09
N GLU A 289 -1.60 30.80 10.97
CA GLU A 289 -2.47 31.25 12.07
C GLU A 289 -2.22 30.38 13.31
N PRO A 290 -2.34 30.96 14.54
CA PRO A 290 -2.21 30.19 15.76
C PRO A 290 -3.34 29.18 15.87
N ILE A 291 -3.01 27.96 16.32
CA ILE A 291 -3.99 26.90 16.56
C ILE A 291 -4.84 27.31 17.76
N THR A 292 -6.10 27.62 17.49
CA THR A 292 -7.12 27.91 18.53
C THR A 292 -7.90 26.67 18.95
N SER A 293 -7.43 25.46 18.56
CA SER A 293 -8.11 24.21 18.87
C SER A 293 -8.00 23.86 20.35
N ASP A 294 -9.12 23.48 20.93
CA ASP A 294 -9.20 22.88 22.25
C ASP A 294 -8.26 21.67 22.34
N SER A 295 -7.54 21.52 23.45
CA SER A 295 -6.57 20.42 23.63
C SER A 295 -7.18 19.02 23.42
N SER A 296 -8.49 18.89 23.56
CA SER A 296 -9.27 17.68 23.32
C SER A 296 -9.32 17.23 21.85
N GLN A 297 -9.03 18.13 20.89
CA GLN A 297 -9.08 17.85 19.44
C GLN A 297 -7.68 17.64 18.84
N ILE A 298 -6.65 17.46 19.65
CA ILE A 298 -5.27 17.22 19.20
C ILE A 298 -4.88 15.78 19.50
N LYS A 299 -4.56 15.01 18.46
CA LYS A 299 -4.00 13.65 18.60
C LYS A 299 -2.51 13.75 18.89
N SER A 300 -2.07 13.36 20.08
CA SER A 300 -0.65 13.30 20.42
C SER A 300 -0.06 11.95 20.02
N LEU A 301 1.06 11.97 19.31
CA LEU A 301 1.82 10.77 19.01
C LEU A 301 2.54 10.29 20.27
N ARG A 302 2.52 8.99 20.53
CA ARG A 302 3.09 8.38 21.74
C ARG A 302 4.62 8.36 21.74
N HIS A 303 5.22 8.34 20.53
CA HIS A 303 6.66 8.26 20.35
C HIS A 303 7.32 9.64 20.46
N THR A 304 8.47 9.72 21.14
CA THR A 304 9.33 10.92 21.14
C THR A 304 10.41 10.75 20.10
N TYR A 305 10.47 11.64 19.13
CA TYR A 305 11.38 11.56 18.00
C TYR A 305 12.75 12.15 18.33
N ALA A 306 13.81 11.61 17.72
CA ALA A 306 15.18 12.04 17.96
C ALA A 306 15.54 13.44 17.40
N SER A 307 14.67 14.04 16.59
CA SER A 307 14.87 15.38 16.05
C SER A 307 13.56 16.06 15.67
N GLU A 308 13.58 17.39 15.64
CA GLU A 308 12.45 18.20 15.14
C GLU A 308 11.99 17.76 13.75
N ARG A 309 12.93 17.47 12.86
CA ARG A 309 12.66 17.06 11.49
C ARG A 309 11.91 15.73 11.40
N THR A 310 12.28 14.74 12.20
CA THR A 310 11.59 13.45 12.25
C THR A 310 10.20 13.59 12.83
N ALA A 311 10.05 14.43 13.88
CA ALA A 311 8.75 14.76 14.45
C ALA A 311 7.81 15.43 13.45
N ILE A 312 8.30 16.42 12.66
CA ILE A 312 7.52 17.05 11.57
C ILE A 312 7.03 16.01 10.56
N THR A 313 7.92 15.12 10.15
CA THR A 313 7.59 14.11 9.14
C THR A 313 6.51 13.15 9.66
N ALA A 314 6.67 12.67 10.89
CA ALA A 314 5.71 11.75 11.51
C ALA A 314 4.36 12.43 11.81
N ALA A 315 4.36 13.67 12.31
CA ALA A 315 3.13 14.41 12.55
C ALA A 315 2.34 14.66 11.27
N LYS A 316 3.02 15.04 10.17
CA LYS A 316 2.39 15.23 8.85
C LYS A 316 1.85 13.92 8.32
N SER A 317 2.60 12.82 8.40
CA SER A 317 2.15 11.49 7.98
C SER A 317 0.88 11.05 8.71
N ALA A 318 0.88 11.21 10.04
CA ALA A 318 -0.27 10.87 10.87
C ALA A 318 -1.48 11.76 10.58
N PHE A 319 -1.27 13.06 10.33
CA PHE A 319 -2.34 13.99 9.96
C PHE A 319 -2.93 13.65 8.58
N ASP A 320 -2.10 13.33 7.59
CA ASP A 320 -2.55 12.88 6.27
C ASP A 320 -3.34 11.55 6.36
N LYS A 321 -2.93 10.64 7.25
CA LYS A 321 -3.68 9.39 7.53
C LYS A 321 -5.07 9.67 8.08
N LEU A 322 -5.20 10.62 9.01
CA LEU A 322 -6.50 11.05 9.54
C LEU A 322 -7.39 11.64 8.44
N LYS A 323 -6.85 12.55 7.64
CA LYS A 323 -7.60 13.14 6.51
C LYS A 323 -8.10 12.10 5.51
N ARG A 324 -7.27 11.09 5.16
CA ARG A 324 -7.70 10.03 4.22
C ARG A 324 -8.85 9.21 4.76
N GLY A 325 -8.85 8.93 6.06
CA GLY A 325 -9.86 8.09 6.72
C GLY A 325 -11.23 8.75 6.95
N VAL A 326 -11.37 10.06 6.69
CA VAL A 326 -12.62 10.80 6.95
C VAL A 326 -13.78 10.26 6.11
N ALA A 327 -13.53 9.86 4.85
CA ALA A 327 -14.55 9.25 4.01
C ALA A 327 -14.02 7.97 3.37
N THR A 328 -14.89 6.99 3.29
CA THR A 328 -14.66 5.72 2.61
C THR A 328 -15.74 5.45 1.57
N PHE A 329 -15.34 4.84 0.48
CA PHE A 329 -16.24 4.42 -0.58
C PHE A 329 -15.92 3.00 -1.01
N SER A 330 -16.94 2.16 -1.11
CA SER A 330 -16.80 0.81 -1.67
C SER A 330 -17.79 0.58 -2.80
N LEU A 331 -17.37 -0.18 -3.80
CA LEU A 331 -18.17 -0.48 -4.97
C LEU A 331 -17.89 -1.90 -5.48
N ASN A 332 -18.97 -2.64 -5.73
CA ASN A 332 -18.91 -3.90 -6.45
C ASN A 332 -19.09 -3.62 -7.95
N LEU A 333 -18.08 -3.89 -8.76
CA LEU A 333 -18.16 -3.79 -10.21
C LEU A 333 -18.91 -5.02 -10.75
N ALA A 334 -19.88 -4.79 -11.64
CA ALA A 334 -20.63 -5.85 -12.29
C ALA A 334 -19.75 -6.77 -13.17
N PHE A 335 -18.62 -6.25 -13.64
CA PHE A 335 -17.61 -7.00 -14.37
C PHE A 335 -16.24 -6.82 -13.71
N GLY A 336 -15.53 -7.93 -13.52
CA GLY A 336 -14.17 -7.89 -12.97
C GLY A 336 -13.21 -7.12 -13.87
N GLU A 337 -12.41 -6.28 -13.25
CA GLU A 337 -11.32 -5.56 -13.90
C GLU A 337 -9.98 -6.04 -13.34
N PRO A 338 -9.31 -6.99 -14.03
CA PRO A 338 -8.13 -7.68 -13.49
C PRO A 338 -6.90 -6.79 -13.32
N ASP A 339 -6.89 -5.63 -13.95
CA ASP A 339 -5.79 -4.65 -13.88
C ASP A 339 -5.93 -3.63 -12.73
N LEU A 340 -7.02 -3.68 -11.97
CA LEU A 340 -7.15 -2.87 -10.76
C LEU A 340 -6.19 -3.38 -9.68
N MET A 341 -5.60 -2.40 -8.97
CA MET A 341 -4.68 -2.63 -7.85
C MET A 341 -4.77 -1.48 -6.83
N PRO A 342 -4.34 -1.68 -5.59
CA PRO A 342 -4.20 -0.60 -4.61
C PRO A 342 -3.37 0.57 -5.16
N GLU A 343 -3.59 1.78 -4.63
CA GLU A 343 -3.02 3.06 -5.09
C GLU A 343 -3.51 3.53 -6.48
N THR A 344 -4.44 2.83 -7.13
CA THR A 344 -5.05 3.32 -8.38
C THR A 344 -6.00 4.48 -8.08
N PRO A 345 -5.81 5.67 -8.69
CA PRO A 345 -6.75 6.78 -8.55
C PRO A 345 -8.03 6.51 -9.36
N ILE A 346 -9.17 6.85 -8.75
CA ILE A 346 -10.49 6.67 -9.35
C ILE A 346 -11.23 8.01 -9.41
N ALA A 347 -11.87 8.29 -10.54
CA ALA A 347 -12.90 9.29 -10.67
C ALA A 347 -14.27 8.62 -10.81
N LEU A 348 -15.19 8.95 -9.92
CA LEU A 348 -16.54 8.43 -9.89
C LEU A 348 -17.49 9.38 -10.65
N SER A 349 -18.55 8.85 -11.20
CA SER A 349 -19.60 9.65 -11.84
C SER A 349 -20.97 8.96 -11.82
N GLY A 350 -22.01 9.78 -11.64
CA GLY A 350 -23.41 9.32 -11.60
C GLY A 350 -23.88 8.90 -10.21
N PHE A 351 -23.15 9.26 -9.16
CA PHE A 351 -23.52 9.16 -7.77
C PHE A 351 -24.04 10.50 -7.24
N LYS A 352 -23.93 10.77 -5.95
CA LYS A 352 -24.19 12.09 -5.38
C LYS A 352 -23.04 13.05 -5.72
N ALA A 353 -23.34 14.35 -5.79
CA ALA A 353 -22.38 15.39 -6.18
C ALA A 353 -21.11 15.36 -5.29
N GLU A 354 -21.26 15.10 -4.00
CA GLU A 354 -20.16 15.02 -3.04
C GLU A 354 -19.22 13.84 -3.33
N ILE A 355 -19.79 12.71 -3.81
CA ILE A 355 -19.02 11.52 -4.17
C ILE A 355 -18.30 11.73 -5.49
N ASP A 356 -19.01 12.31 -6.48
CA ASP A 356 -18.48 12.54 -7.84
C ASP A 356 -17.40 13.63 -7.87
N ALA A 357 -17.50 14.63 -6.98
CA ALA A 357 -16.50 15.70 -6.85
C ALA A 357 -15.22 15.27 -6.09
N THR A 358 -15.25 14.11 -5.45
CA THR A 358 -14.15 13.64 -4.60
C THR A 358 -13.14 12.84 -5.42
N ASN A 359 -11.85 13.08 -5.17
CA ASN A 359 -10.76 12.27 -5.70
C ASN A 359 -10.57 11.04 -4.81
N TRP A 360 -10.77 9.86 -5.37
CA TRP A 360 -10.67 8.58 -4.67
C TRP A 360 -9.40 7.83 -5.01
N LEU A 361 -8.93 7.01 -4.05
CA LEU A 361 -7.79 6.11 -4.23
C LEU A 361 -8.14 4.73 -3.72
N ILE A 362 -7.86 3.69 -4.50
CA ILE A 362 -8.11 2.31 -4.10
C ILE A 362 -7.19 1.93 -2.94
N THR A 363 -7.76 1.34 -1.89
CA THR A 363 -7.04 0.75 -0.75
C THR A 363 -6.95 -0.76 -0.84
N ARG A 364 -8.01 -1.40 -1.36
CA ARG A 364 -8.14 -2.86 -1.47
C ARG A 364 -8.93 -3.21 -2.70
N VAL A 365 -8.54 -4.29 -3.38
CA VAL A 365 -9.30 -4.89 -4.47
C VAL A 365 -9.54 -6.35 -4.16
N THR A 366 -10.81 -6.79 -4.23
CA THR A 366 -11.16 -8.21 -4.14
C THR A 366 -11.72 -8.67 -5.47
N HIS A 367 -11.07 -9.61 -6.10
CA HIS A 367 -11.51 -10.26 -7.33
C HIS A 367 -12.18 -11.57 -7.01
N THR A 368 -13.41 -11.76 -7.44
CA THR A 368 -14.17 -13.00 -7.17
C THR A 368 -14.67 -13.62 -8.47
N ILE A 369 -14.38 -14.90 -8.67
CA ILE A 369 -14.88 -15.71 -9.78
C ILE A 369 -15.72 -16.83 -9.19
N THR A 370 -16.96 -16.94 -9.67
CA THR A 370 -17.92 -17.98 -9.33
C THR A 370 -18.65 -18.43 -10.60
N ASP A 371 -19.58 -19.36 -10.47
CA ASP A 371 -20.50 -19.74 -11.57
C ASP A 371 -21.31 -18.55 -12.13
N ASN A 372 -21.52 -17.50 -11.30
CA ASN A 372 -22.23 -16.28 -11.71
C ASN A 372 -21.38 -15.32 -12.51
N GLY A 373 -20.07 -15.55 -12.62
CA GLY A 373 -19.16 -14.71 -13.41
C GLY A 373 -17.95 -14.23 -12.62
N TYR A 374 -17.32 -13.16 -13.14
CA TYR A 374 -16.16 -12.50 -12.56
C TYR A 374 -16.52 -11.07 -12.19
N VAL A 375 -16.36 -10.73 -10.91
CA VAL A 375 -16.61 -9.41 -10.34
C VAL A 375 -15.38 -8.89 -9.62
N SER A 376 -15.26 -7.56 -9.47
CA SER A 376 -14.23 -6.94 -8.64
C SER A 376 -14.89 -5.96 -7.67
N GLN A 377 -14.57 -6.10 -6.40
CA GLN A 377 -14.93 -5.13 -5.37
C GLN A 377 -13.74 -4.22 -5.10
N VAL A 378 -13.99 -2.93 -5.03
CA VAL A 378 -12.98 -1.93 -4.68
C VAL A 378 -13.36 -1.22 -3.39
N GLU A 379 -12.39 -1.03 -2.53
CA GLU A 379 -12.49 -0.17 -1.35
C GLU A 379 -11.59 1.04 -1.58
N CYS A 380 -12.07 2.22 -1.25
CA CYS A 380 -11.40 3.48 -1.57
C CYS A 380 -11.40 4.42 -0.36
N GLU A 381 -10.36 5.23 -0.28
CA GLU A 381 -10.25 6.36 0.65
C GLU A 381 -10.04 7.67 -0.12
N LEU A 382 -10.06 8.79 0.59
CA LEU A 382 -9.77 10.09 -0.01
C LEU A 382 -8.33 10.15 -0.53
N LYS A 383 -8.16 10.59 -1.77
CA LYS A 383 -6.85 10.96 -2.30
C LYS A 383 -6.51 12.37 -1.81
N ILE A 384 -5.45 12.50 -1.02
CA ILE A 384 -4.93 13.81 -0.61
C ILE A 384 -4.10 14.36 -1.76
N GLU A 385 -4.43 15.58 -2.20
CA GLU A 385 -3.59 16.32 -3.15
C GLU A 385 -2.23 16.63 -2.50
N ASP A 386 -1.18 16.65 -3.33
CA ASP A 386 0.12 17.12 -2.86
C ASP A 386 -0.02 18.61 -2.57
N ASP A 387 -0.01 18.99 -1.28
CA ASP A 387 0.25 20.36 -0.90
C ASP A 387 1.67 20.66 -1.42
N GLY A 388 1.72 21.24 -2.62
CA GLY A 388 2.95 21.48 -3.35
C GLY A 388 3.94 22.14 -2.41
N VAL A 389 5.05 21.45 -2.11
CA VAL A 389 6.16 22.04 -1.39
C VAL A 389 6.70 23.14 -2.29
N GLU A 390 6.22 24.37 -2.09
CA GLU A 390 6.73 25.53 -2.82
C GLU A 390 8.23 25.65 -2.57
N VAL A 391 9.01 25.26 -3.55
CA VAL A 391 10.41 25.64 -3.61
C VAL A 391 10.43 27.11 -4.02
N ARG A 392 10.36 28.02 -3.03
CA ARG A 392 10.56 29.44 -3.31
C ARG A 392 11.93 29.61 -3.94
N LYS A 393 11.98 29.78 -5.28
CA LYS A 393 13.11 30.41 -5.95
C LYS A 393 13.15 31.84 -5.45
N LYS A 394 14.25 32.25 -4.77
CA LYS A 394 14.49 33.65 -4.51
C LYS A 394 14.41 34.38 -5.86
N LYS A 395 13.52 35.38 -5.97
CA LYS A 395 13.65 36.41 -6.99
C LYS A 395 15.01 37.07 -6.76
N ASP A 396 15.83 37.05 -7.77
CA ASP A 396 17.05 37.87 -7.82
C ASP A 396 16.56 39.32 -7.82
N GLU A 397 16.83 40.04 -6.74
CA GLU A 397 16.97 41.49 -6.71
C GLU A 397 18.46 41.84 -6.87
#